data_d6070367e1033fc43f167e35cc3cfdcf
#
_entry.id   d6070367e1033fc43f167e35cc3cfdcf
#
_cell.length_a   1.000
_cell.length_b   1.000
_cell.length_c   1.000
_cell.angle_alpha   90.00
_cell.angle_beta   90.00
_cell.angle_gamma   90.00
#
_symmetry.space_group_name_H-M   'P 1'
#
loop_
_entity.id
_entity.type
_entity.pdbx_description
1 polymer ?
#
loop_
_entity_poly.entity_id
_entity_poly.type
_entity_poly.pdbx_seq_one_letter_code
_entity_poly.pdbx_strand_id
1 'polypeptide(L)'
;STAPSFTTAAGSLGTIAGNFSGTVATVTGSSDSAITFSEVTSGGNVLTASSGANCTLASNGVITTSDFGGTSTTATLYNFTLRITDAEGQTVDRDFSLQSSFGATGGGQFN
;
A
#
# COMPACT_ATOMS: atom_id res chain seq x y z
N SER A 1 -27.60 -3.91 -5.54
CA SER A 1 -26.63 -4.04 -4.45
C SER A 1 -25.87 -2.73 -4.28
N THR A 2 -25.27 -2.55 -3.11
CA THR A 2 -24.54 -1.34 -2.77
C THR A 2 -23.08 -1.50 -3.19
N ALA A 3 -22.52 -0.46 -3.81
CA ALA A 3 -21.10 -0.47 -4.15
C ALA A 3 -20.23 -0.60 -2.89
N PRO A 4 -19.06 -1.23 -2.97
CA PRO A 4 -18.19 -1.32 -1.81
C PRO A 4 -17.62 0.04 -1.44
N SER A 5 -17.07 0.13 -0.24
CA SER A 5 -16.42 1.36 0.20
C SER A 5 -15.20 1.02 1.04
N PHE A 6 -14.19 1.90 0.97
CA PHE A 6 -13.04 1.82 1.87
C PHE A 6 -13.44 2.33 3.25
N THR A 7 -12.98 1.66 4.30
CA THR A 7 -13.10 2.17 5.66
C THR A 7 -11.77 2.78 6.13
N THR A 8 -10.67 2.47 5.46
CA THR A 8 -9.39 3.15 5.69
C THR A 8 -9.41 4.50 4.99
N ALA A 9 -9.08 5.57 5.71
CA ALA A 9 -9.05 6.92 5.15
C ALA A 9 -8.00 7.04 4.05
N ALA A 10 -8.27 7.86 3.06
CA ALA A 10 -7.32 8.16 1.99
C ALA A 10 -6.08 8.86 2.57
N GLY A 11 -4.97 8.73 1.88
CA GLY A 11 -3.73 9.42 2.23
C GLY A 11 -2.70 8.50 2.85
N SER A 12 -1.94 9.01 3.81
CA SER A 12 -0.80 8.30 4.36
C SER A 12 -1.22 7.07 5.15
N LEU A 13 -0.59 5.94 4.86
CA LEU A 13 -0.71 4.72 5.65
C LEU A 13 0.43 4.61 6.66
N GLY A 14 1.40 5.51 6.62
CA GLY A 14 2.46 5.55 7.60
C GLY A 14 3.83 5.76 7.00
N THR A 15 4.84 5.82 7.89
CA THR A 15 6.25 5.89 7.53
C THR A 15 6.90 4.59 7.98
N ILE A 16 7.58 3.92 7.05
CA ILE A 16 8.13 2.59 7.27
C ILE A 16 9.63 2.67 7.05
N ALA A 17 10.39 2.01 7.91
CA ALA A 17 11.83 1.95 7.74
C ALA A 17 12.18 1.31 6.41
N GLY A 18 13.10 1.89 5.68
CA GLY A 18 13.65 1.24 4.48
C GLY A 18 14.22 -0.11 4.88
N ASN A 19 14.12 -1.08 4.01
CA ASN A 19 14.49 -2.48 4.23
C ASN A 19 13.66 -3.22 5.29
N PHE A 20 12.56 -2.64 5.77
CA PHE A 20 11.66 -3.34 6.69
C PHE A 20 11.11 -4.61 6.04
N SER A 21 10.97 -5.65 6.84
CA SER A 21 10.36 -6.92 6.41
C SER A 21 9.19 -7.23 7.36
N GLY A 22 8.03 -7.50 6.79
CA GLY A 22 6.84 -7.83 7.58
C GLY A 22 5.59 -7.15 7.05
N THR A 23 4.59 -7.00 7.92
CA THR A 23 3.34 -6.34 7.56
C THR A 23 3.52 -4.83 7.65
N VAL A 24 3.29 -4.16 6.53
CA VAL A 24 3.44 -2.72 6.41
C VAL A 24 2.18 -1.99 6.89
N ALA A 25 1.04 -2.46 6.43
CA ALA A 25 -0.25 -1.84 6.73
C ALA A 25 -1.36 -2.81 6.35
N THR A 26 -2.57 -2.55 6.84
CA THR A 26 -3.76 -3.28 6.43
C THR A 26 -4.81 -2.25 6.00
N VAL A 27 -5.31 -2.42 4.79
CA VAL A 27 -6.38 -1.57 4.26
C VAL A 27 -7.69 -2.33 4.42
N THR A 28 -8.72 -1.65 4.83
CA THR A 28 -10.01 -2.26 5.11
C THR A 28 -11.13 -1.59 4.32
N GLY A 29 -12.20 -2.33 4.12
CA GLY A 29 -13.37 -1.84 3.44
C GLY A 29 -14.61 -2.63 3.84
N SER A 30 -15.74 -2.25 3.29
CA SER A 30 -17.02 -2.91 3.58
C SER A 30 -17.87 -3.00 2.33
N SER A 31 -18.75 -3.97 2.32
CA SER A 31 -19.72 -4.21 1.25
C SER A 31 -20.80 -5.13 1.78
N ASP A 32 -21.90 -5.25 1.04
CA ASP A 32 -22.91 -6.26 1.34
C ASP A 32 -22.55 -7.63 0.74
N SER A 33 -21.38 -7.77 0.16
CA SER A 33 -20.88 -9.03 -0.38
C SER A 33 -19.37 -9.14 -0.14
N ALA A 34 -18.78 -10.25 -0.54
CA ALA A 34 -17.33 -10.44 -0.39
C ALA A 34 -16.56 -9.43 -1.23
N ILE A 35 -15.44 -8.95 -0.70
CA ILE A 35 -14.63 -7.97 -1.39
C ILE A 35 -13.19 -8.47 -1.54
N THR A 36 -12.53 -7.97 -2.60
CA THR A 36 -11.11 -8.21 -2.83
C THR A 36 -10.42 -6.87 -3.09
N PHE A 37 -9.14 -6.81 -2.72
CA PHE A 37 -8.32 -5.62 -2.89
C PHE A 37 -7.28 -5.86 -3.98
N SER A 38 -7.03 -4.84 -4.79
CA SER A 38 -5.99 -4.88 -5.82
C SER A 38 -5.40 -3.49 -6.01
N GLU A 39 -4.20 -3.43 -6.59
CA GLU A 39 -3.60 -2.15 -6.95
C GLU A 39 -4.05 -1.76 -8.37
N VAL A 40 -4.41 -0.49 -8.54
CA VAL A 40 -4.71 0.04 -9.87
C VAL A 40 -3.39 0.30 -10.57
N THR A 41 -3.16 -0.37 -11.69
CA THR A 41 -1.87 -0.33 -12.38
C THR A 41 -1.96 0.28 -13.77
N SER A 42 -3.03 0.99 -14.09
CA SER A 42 -3.23 1.56 -15.43
C SER A 42 -2.13 2.55 -15.84
N GLY A 43 -1.51 3.23 -14.88
CA GLY A 43 -0.36 4.08 -15.12
C GLY A 43 0.94 3.47 -14.64
N GLY A 44 0.96 2.17 -14.39
CA GLY A 44 2.09 1.49 -13.77
C GLY A 44 1.86 1.28 -12.28
N ASN A 45 2.36 0.20 -11.74
CA ASN A 45 2.21 -0.05 -10.32
C ASN A 45 3.33 0.64 -9.52
N VAL A 46 3.05 0.95 -8.27
CA VAL A 46 3.99 1.58 -7.34
C VAL A 46 4.13 0.72 -6.10
N LEU A 47 2.99 0.35 -5.48
CA LEU A 47 3.01 -0.42 -4.24
C LEU A 47 3.68 -1.77 -4.45
N THR A 48 3.31 -2.46 -5.52
CA THR A 48 3.75 -3.82 -5.77
C THR A 48 4.93 -3.90 -6.75
N ALA A 49 5.47 -2.75 -7.17
CA ALA A 49 6.64 -2.75 -8.06
C ALA A 49 7.92 -2.94 -7.27
N SER A 50 8.83 -3.77 -7.77
CA SER A 50 10.13 -3.93 -7.14
C SER A 50 10.97 -2.65 -7.21
N SER A 51 10.69 -1.79 -8.18
CA SER A 51 11.33 -0.47 -8.27
C SER A 51 10.57 0.60 -7.49
N GLY A 52 9.47 0.25 -6.86
CA GLY A 52 8.67 1.15 -6.01
C GLY A 52 8.78 0.72 -4.56
N ALA A 53 7.62 0.62 -3.90
CA ALA A 53 7.58 0.24 -2.49
C ALA A 53 7.94 -1.22 -2.24
N ASN A 54 7.92 -2.04 -3.27
CA ASN A 54 8.34 -3.45 -3.21
C ASN A 54 7.50 -4.26 -2.23
N CYS A 55 6.19 -4.04 -2.25
CA CYS A 55 5.26 -4.71 -1.36
C CYS A 55 4.43 -5.75 -2.09
N THR A 56 3.77 -6.60 -1.32
CA THR A 56 2.75 -7.52 -1.80
C THR A 56 1.42 -7.12 -1.18
N LEU A 57 0.38 -7.06 -2.00
CA LEU A 57 -0.98 -6.77 -1.54
C LEU A 57 -1.79 -8.05 -1.63
N ALA A 58 -2.24 -8.55 -0.48
CA ALA A 58 -3.13 -9.71 -0.44
C ALA A 58 -4.55 -9.28 -0.78
N SER A 59 -5.34 -10.22 -1.27
CA SER A 59 -6.72 -9.91 -1.66
C SER A 59 -7.57 -9.45 -0.49
N ASN A 60 -7.15 -9.71 0.76
CA ASN A 60 -7.87 -9.25 1.95
C ASN A 60 -7.41 -7.88 2.45
N GLY A 61 -6.54 -7.18 1.72
CA GLY A 61 -6.11 -5.84 2.07
C GLY A 61 -4.83 -5.76 2.89
N VAL A 62 -4.22 -6.88 3.25
CA VAL A 62 -2.97 -6.88 4.01
C VAL A 62 -1.81 -6.59 3.07
N ILE A 63 -0.97 -5.62 3.44
CA ILE A 63 0.20 -5.22 2.67
C ILE A 63 1.44 -5.70 3.43
N THR A 64 2.25 -6.53 2.77
CA THR A 64 3.48 -7.06 3.36
C THR A 64 4.66 -6.77 2.45
N THR A 65 5.86 -6.89 2.98
CA THR A 65 7.07 -6.71 2.20
C THR A 65 8.19 -7.56 2.80
N SER A 66 9.16 -7.91 1.95
CA SER A 66 10.39 -8.54 2.43
C SER A 66 11.55 -7.54 2.49
N ASP A 67 11.40 -6.36 1.85
CA ASP A 67 12.46 -5.35 1.81
C ASP A 67 11.81 -4.05 1.35
N PHE A 68 11.22 -3.31 2.28
CA PHE A 68 10.43 -2.12 1.94
C PHE A 68 11.30 -1.09 1.22
N GLY A 69 10.77 -0.57 0.11
CA GLY A 69 11.50 0.41 -0.68
C GLY A 69 12.52 -0.20 -1.64
N GLY A 70 12.69 -1.53 -1.62
CA GLY A 70 13.56 -2.22 -2.56
C GLY A 70 14.98 -1.71 -2.50
N THR A 71 15.50 -1.29 -3.64
CA THR A 71 16.89 -0.83 -3.73
C THR A 71 17.07 0.66 -3.49
N SER A 72 16.02 1.39 -3.15
CA SER A 72 16.14 2.82 -2.90
C SER A 72 16.98 3.08 -1.65
N THR A 73 17.84 4.09 -1.71
CA THR A 73 18.68 4.48 -0.59
C THR A 73 18.31 5.85 -0.02
N THR A 74 17.21 6.44 -0.49
CA THR A 74 16.76 7.75 -0.02
C THR A 74 15.33 7.64 0.47
N ALA A 75 14.95 8.50 1.40
CA ALA A 75 13.57 8.59 1.84
C ALA A 75 12.68 8.93 0.64
N THR A 76 11.66 8.14 0.42
CA THR A 76 10.81 8.24 -0.77
C THR A 76 9.35 8.15 -0.37
N LEU A 77 8.52 8.99 -0.98
CA LEU A 77 7.08 8.92 -0.83
C LEU A 77 6.51 8.10 -1.98
N TYR A 78 5.80 7.02 -1.66
CA TYR A 78 5.17 6.17 -2.65
C TYR A 78 3.67 6.45 -2.66
N ASN A 79 3.17 6.97 -3.79
CA ASN A 79 1.74 7.22 -3.98
C ASN A 79 1.18 6.13 -4.89
N PHE A 80 0.06 5.56 -4.49
CA PHE A 80 -0.57 4.48 -5.26
C PHE A 80 -2.08 4.52 -5.05
N THR A 81 -2.80 3.82 -5.91
CA THR A 81 -4.25 3.74 -5.87
C THR A 81 -4.64 2.29 -5.69
N LEU A 82 -5.53 2.01 -4.74
CA LEU A 82 -6.07 0.68 -4.52
C LEU A 82 -7.52 0.63 -4.96
N ARG A 83 -7.97 -0.57 -5.30
CA ARG A 83 -9.34 -0.84 -5.75
C ARG A 83 -9.94 -1.95 -4.91
N ILE A 84 -11.18 -1.74 -4.49
CA ILE A 84 -12.01 -2.82 -3.94
C ILE A 84 -12.96 -3.26 -5.04
N THR A 85 -13.10 -4.56 -5.20
CA THR A 85 -14.08 -5.18 -6.11
C THR A 85 -14.97 -6.07 -5.28
N ASP A 86 -16.30 -5.93 -5.43
CA ASP A 86 -17.25 -6.78 -4.71
C ASP A 86 -17.65 -7.98 -5.57
N ALA A 87 -18.54 -8.83 -5.03
CA ALA A 87 -18.93 -10.06 -5.71
C ALA A 87 -19.75 -9.80 -6.98
N GLU A 88 -20.35 -8.62 -7.12
CA GLU A 88 -21.09 -8.23 -8.31
C GLU A 88 -20.23 -7.54 -9.36
N GLY A 89 -18.94 -7.36 -9.08
CA GLY A 89 -18.03 -6.68 -9.99
C GLY A 89 -18.03 -5.17 -9.85
N GLN A 90 -18.72 -4.63 -8.85
CA GLN A 90 -18.66 -3.19 -8.59
C GLN A 90 -17.33 -2.82 -7.96
N THR A 91 -16.80 -1.65 -8.29
CA THR A 91 -15.47 -1.24 -7.83
C THR A 91 -15.50 0.14 -7.21
N VAL A 92 -14.54 0.40 -6.32
CA VAL A 92 -14.25 1.73 -5.80
C VAL A 92 -12.74 1.84 -5.66
N ASP A 93 -12.21 3.02 -5.99
CA ASP A 93 -10.77 3.30 -5.89
C ASP A 93 -10.51 4.34 -4.82
N ARG A 94 -9.35 4.27 -4.19
CA ARG A 94 -8.92 5.28 -3.23
C ARG A 94 -7.40 5.41 -3.27
N ASP A 95 -6.92 6.64 -3.12
CA ASP A 95 -5.49 6.94 -3.17
C ASP A 95 -4.88 6.88 -1.78
N PHE A 96 -3.70 6.25 -1.70
CA PHE A 96 -2.94 6.10 -0.47
C PHE A 96 -1.49 6.42 -0.71
N SER A 97 -0.72 6.55 0.37
CA SER A 97 0.73 6.69 0.27
C SER A 97 1.43 5.98 1.42
N LEU A 98 2.68 5.65 1.19
CA LEU A 98 3.60 5.13 2.21
C LEU A 98 4.92 5.87 2.04
N GLN A 99 5.56 6.19 3.16
CA GLN A 99 6.82 6.91 3.15
C GLN A 99 7.91 6.01 3.70
N SER A 100 9.05 5.94 3.00
CA SER A 100 10.22 5.25 3.55
C SER A 100 11.11 6.24 4.31
N SER A 101 11.84 5.72 5.31
CA SER A 101 12.64 6.57 6.19
C SER A 101 14.11 6.17 6.17
N PHE A 102 14.68 6.01 4.98
CA PHE A 102 16.08 5.59 4.89
C PHE A 102 17.03 6.53 5.61
N GLY A 103 16.78 7.82 5.57
CA GLY A 103 17.66 8.77 6.20
C GLY A 103 17.70 8.66 7.72
N ALA A 104 16.71 8.04 8.32
CA ALA A 104 16.64 7.91 9.77
C ALA A 104 17.44 6.72 10.29
N THR A 105 17.92 5.88 9.39
CA THR A 105 18.61 4.69 9.85
C THR A 105 20.07 4.92 9.91
N GLY A 106 20.54 5.47 9.65
CA GLY A 106 21.93 5.54 9.71
C GLY A 106 22.36 5.77 11.08
N GLY A 107 22.11 5.59 10.85
CA GLY A 107 22.16 6.03 11.67
C GLY A 107 21.82 6.94 12.07
N GLY A 108 21.62 7.02 11.82
CA GLY A 108 21.29 7.73 12.35
C GLY A 108 21.27 8.38 12.69
N GLN A 109 21.20 8.32 12.57
CA GLN A 109 21.00 8.97 13.04
C GLN A 109 20.93 9.72 13.41
N PHE A 110 20.99 9.76 13.39
CA PHE A 110 20.83 10.46 13.90
C PHE A 110 20.88 11.03 14.21
N ASN A 111 21.19 11.21 13.99
CA ASN A 111 21.02 11.70 14.40
C ASN A 111 21.02 11.96 14.65
#